data_81b0dd8cdff0d989b94cef107a636df0
#
_entry.id   81b0dd8cdff0d989b94cef107a636df0
#
_cell.length_a   1.000
_cell.length_b   1.000
_cell.length_c   1.000
_cell.angle_alpha   90.00
_cell.angle_beta   90.00
_cell.angle_gamma   90.00
#
_symmetry.space_group_name_H-M   'P 1'
#
loop_
_entity.id
_entity.type
_entity.pdbx_description
1 polymer ?
#
loop_
_entity_poly.entity_id
_entity_poly.type
_entity_poly.pdbx_seq_one_letter_code
_entity_poly.pdbx_strand_id
1 'polypeptide(L)'
;MKYLIVTGLSGAGKTACVRYLEDKGSFCMDNIPPVMLPKLLEAFDTTRTRRETVTIAVDARSGEFFDAHAVAQMIRELSRLGHSMETIFMEASDETLLARYKETRREHPLCQEGLTLVEAIAEERLRLQPLREIADYVIDTTGMSSRAMKKTLDQTLGNMGDKEPPIRAEVMSFGFKRGLPRQADIVIDVRFLPNPFYIESMSRHTGLDPDVKEFVTEHPVTKDFMKKWTELLSFLIPCYREEGKRRLVIAVGCTGGVHRSVTIAEAIGVYLQEQGLPTEIHHRDLLLEQARWNTLLEDGE
;
A
#
# COMPACT_ATOMS: atom_id res chain seq x y z
N MET A 1 20.92 -11.71 1.41
CA MET A 1 20.00 -10.77 0.73
C MET A 1 19.57 -11.43 -0.59
N LYS A 2 18.29 -11.33 -0.97
CA LYS A 2 17.76 -11.86 -2.24
C LYS A 2 17.62 -10.72 -3.24
N TYR A 3 18.10 -10.93 -4.46
CA TYR A 3 18.00 -9.95 -5.55
C TYR A 3 17.03 -10.45 -6.62
N LEU A 4 16.07 -9.62 -6.98
CA LEU A 4 15.11 -9.88 -8.05
C LEU A 4 15.41 -8.95 -9.22
N ILE A 5 15.73 -9.53 -10.36
CA ILE A 5 15.89 -8.78 -11.60
C ILE A 5 14.56 -8.82 -12.36
N VAL A 6 13.93 -7.68 -12.57
CA VAL A 6 12.71 -7.56 -13.37
C VAL A 6 13.08 -7.00 -14.75
N THR A 7 12.83 -7.79 -15.78
CA THR A 7 13.08 -7.42 -17.18
C THR A 7 11.94 -7.87 -18.07
N GLY A 8 12.02 -7.67 -19.38
CA GLY A 8 11.02 -8.12 -20.35
C GLY A 8 10.55 -7.01 -21.28
N LEU A 9 9.54 -7.32 -22.08
CA LEU A 9 9.07 -6.47 -23.18
C LEU A 9 8.53 -5.12 -22.69
N SER A 10 8.76 -4.09 -23.49
CA SER A 10 8.19 -2.77 -23.28
C SER A 10 6.66 -2.82 -23.40
N GLY A 11 5.95 -2.29 -22.40
CA GLY A 11 4.48 -2.43 -22.31
C GLY A 11 3.97 -3.72 -21.65
N ALA A 12 4.85 -4.69 -21.30
CA ALA A 12 4.46 -5.94 -20.66
C ALA A 12 4.12 -5.82 -19.15
N GLY A 13 4.23 -4.63 -18.53
CA GLY A 13 3.82 -4.43 -17.15
C GLY A 13 4.96 -4.43 -16.13
N LYS A 14 6.23 -4.29 -16.52
CA LYS A 14 7.39 -4.22 -15.61
C LYS A 14 7.20 -3.22 -14.46
N THR A 15 6.79 -2.00 -14.77
CA THR A 15 6.57 -0.95 -13.76
C THR A 15 5.49 -1.35 -12.74
N ALA A 16 4.44 -2.04 -13.17
CA ALA A 16 3.39 -2.52 -12.28
C ALA A 16 3.90 -3.69 -11.41
N CYS A 17 4.76 -4.57 -11.96
CA CYS A 17 5.44 -5.61 -11.21
C CYS A 17 6.36 -5.01 -10.14
N VAL A 18 7.21 -4.04 -10.50
CA VAL A 18 8.13 -3.37 -9.55
C VAL A 18 7.36 -2.69 -8.41
N ARG A 19 6.30 -1.95 -8.72
CA ARG A 19 5.43 -1.32 -7.70
C ARG A 19 4.80 -2.36 -6.78
N TYR A 20 4.35 -3.48 -7.34
CA TYR A 20 3.80 -4.57 -6.55
C TYR A 20 4.84 -5.16 -5.58
N LEU A 21 6.08 -5.38 -6.04
CA LEU A 21 7.18 -5.89 -5.21
C LEU A 21 7.62 -4.87 -4.14
N GLU A 22 7.60 -3.58 -4.46
CA GLU A 22 7.80 -2.49 -3.51
C GLU A 22 6.72 -2.51 -2.42
N ASP A 23 5.47 -2.68 -2.84
CA ASP A 23 4.33 -2.87 -1.95
C ASP A 23 4.50 -4.08 -1.03
N LYS A 24 5.17 -5.14 -1.44
CA LYS A 24 5.51 -6.32 -0.64
C LYS A 24 6.75 -6.14 0.24
N GLY A 25 7.35 -4.95 0.26
CA GLY A 25 8.46 -4.58 1.13
C GLY A 25 9.85 -4.72 0.51
N SER A 26 9.96 -5.10 -0.79
CA SER A 26 11.23 -5.08 -1.49
C SER A 26 11.76 -3.65 -1.63
N PHE A 27 13.07 -3.49 -1.60
CA PHE A 27 13.68 -2.23 -2.01
C PHE A 27 13.81 -2.20 -3.52
N CYS A 28 13.09 -1.30 -4.19
CA CYS A 28 13.01 -1.28 -5.64
C CYS A 28 13.84 -0.15 -6.25
N MET A 29 14.54 -0.50 -7.32
CA MET A 29 15.26 0.44 -8.19
C MET A 29 14.80 0.23 -9.62
N ASP A 30 14.45 1.30 -10.31
CA ASP A 30 14.00 1.26 -11.70
C ASP A 30 15.03 1.95 -12.61
N ASN A 31 15.10 1.47 -13.86
CA ASN A 31 15.94 2.04 -14.91
C ASN A 31 17.44 2.12 -14.57
N ILE A 32 17.98 1.09 -13.94
CA ILE A 32 19.40 1.01 -13.63
C ILE A 32 20.16 0.47 -14.85
N PRO A 33 21.22 1.16 -15.31
CA PRO A 33 22.08 0.61 -16.34
C PRO A 33 22.71 -0.71 -15.89
N PRO A 34 22.64 -1.78 -16.69
CA PRO A 34 23.10 -3.12 -16.28
C PRO A 34 24.55 -3.15 -15.79
N VAL A 35 25.43 -2.35 -16.38
CA VAL A 35 26.85 -2.18 -15.97
C VAL A 35 27.03 -1.77 -14.51
N MET A 36 26.00 -1.22 -13.87
CA MET A 36 26.02 -0.81 -12.46
C MET A 36 25.69 -1.95 -11.50
N LEU A 37 25.11 -3.07 -11.97
CA LEU A 37 24.67 -4.18 -11.12
C LEU A 37 25.75 -4.68 -10.15
N PRO A 38 27.01 -4.99 -10.59
CA PRO A 38 28.03 -5.50 -9.67
C PRO A 38 28.33 -4.52 -8.53
N LYS A 39 28.47 -3.24 -8.85
CA LYS A 39 28.73 -2.19 -7.84
C LYS A 39 27.57 -1.98 -6.87
N LEU A 40 26.34 -2.12 -7.35
CA LEU A 40 25.14 -2.03 -6.50
C LEU A 40 25.08 -3.21 -5.53
N LEU A 41 25.33 -4.43 -5.98
CA LEU A 41 25.33 -5.60 -5.12
C LEU A 41 26.40 -5.48 -4.04
N GLU A 42 27.63 -5.09 -4.41
CA GLU A 42 28.73 -4.84 -3.48
C GLU A 42 28.35 -3.78 -2.42
N ALA A 43 27.71 -2.69 -2.82
CA ALA A 43 27.24 -1.66 -1.91
C ALA A 43 26.17 -2.18 -0.93
N PHE A 44 25.25 -3.03 -1.40
CA PHE A 44 24.24 -3.64 -0.54
C PHE A 44 24.80 -4.68 0.42
N ASP A 45 25.77 -5.48 0.01
CA ASP A 45 26.42 -6.49 0.85
C ASP A 45 27.21 -5.85 1.99
N THR A 46 27.77 -4.65 1.77
CA THR A 46 28.49 -3.88 2.81
C THR A 46 27.54 -3.14 3.75
N THR A 47 26.30 -2.90 3.32
CA THR A 47 25.32 -2.14 4.11
C THR A 47 24.44 -3.11 4.92
N ARG A 48 24.44 -3.01 6.26
CA ARG A 48 23.52 -3.78 7.13
C ARG A 48 22.09 -3.25 6.98
N THR A 49 21.44 -3.52 5.83
CA THR A 49 20.03 -3.20 5.65
C THR A 49 19.15 -4.26 6.33
N ARG A 50 18.04 -3.84 6.94
CA ARG A 50 17.01 -4.76 7.48
C ARG A 50 16.12 -5.39 6.39
N ARG A 51 16.35 -5.08 5.13
CA ARG A 51 15.53 -5.55 4.02
C ARG A 51 16.12 -6.85 3.46
N GLU A 52 15.28 -7.84 3.30
CA GLU A 52 15.67 -9.18 2.85
C GLU A 52 15.74 -9.27 1.33
N THR A 53 15.01 -8.39 0.61
CA THR A 53 14.87 -8.43 -0.84
C THR A 53 15.11 -7.07 -1.49
N VAL A 54 15.89 -7.06 -2.56
CA VAL A 54 16.14 -5.93 -3.45
C VAL A 54 15.63 -6.28 -4.85
N THR A 55 14.81 -5.42 -5.43
CA THR A 55 14.29 -5.56 -6.80
C THR A 55 14.94 -4.52 -7.70
N ILE A 56 15.51 -4.97 -8.81
CA ILE A 56 16.18 -4.11 -9.78
C ILE A 56 15.50 -4.31 -11.14
N ALA A 57 14.90 -3.24 -11.67
CA ALA A 57 14.37 -3.27 -13.02
C ALA A 57 15.46 -2.94 -14.03
N VAL A 58 15.65 -3.85 -14.96
CA VAL A 58 16.59 -3.74 -16.08
C VAL A 58 15.79 -3.65 -17.38
N ASP A 59 15.86 -2.50 -18.05
CA ASP A 59 15.05 -2.21 -19.22
C ASP A 59 15.89 -1.99 -20.48
N ALA A 60 15.40 -2.50 -21.60
CA ALA A 60 15.98 -2.26 -22.94
C ALA A 60 16.08 -0.76 -23.31
N ARG A 61 15.34 0.12 -22.59
CA ARG A 61 15.41 1.57 -22.76
C ARG A 61 16.77 2.19 -22.38
N SER A 62 17.69 1.42 -21.83
CA SER A 62 19.05 1.89 -21.53
C SER A 62 19.88 2.20 -22.78
N GLY A 63 19.28 2.12 -23.99
CA GLY A 63 19.88 2.54 -25.27
C GLY A 63 21.15 1.76 -25.61
N GLU A 64 22.18 2.47 -26.07
CA GLU A 64 23.47 1.91 -26.47
C GLU A 64 24.18 1.11 -25.36
N PHE A 65 23.76 1.24 -24.10
CA PHE A 65 24.32 0.53 -22.94
C PHE A 65 23.62 -0.80 -22.63
N PHE A 66 22.64 -1.20 -23.43
CA PHE A 66 21.87 -2.43 -23.21
C PHE A 66 22.23 -3.51 -24.23
N ASP A 67 22.96 -4.50 -23.79
CA ASP A 67 23.20 -5.76 -24.48
C ASP A 67 22.63 -6.91 -23.65
N ALA A 68 21.56 -7.55 -24.14
CA ALA A 68 20.89 -8.62 -23.43
C ALA A 68 21.77 -9.85 -23.19
N HIS A 69 22.70 -10.18 -24.10
CA HIS A 69 23.67 -11.26 -23.89
C HIS A 69 24.65 -10.92 -22.76
N ALA A 70 25.21 -9.71 -22.76
CA ALA A 70 26.12 -9.27 -21.73
C ALA A 70 25.42 -9.21 -20.35
N VAL A 71 24.15 -8.74 -20.31
CA VAL A 71 23.35 -8.72 -19.07
C VAL A 71 23.06 -10.13 -18.58
N ALA A 72 22.67 -11.05 -19.46
CA ALA A 72 22.41 -12.44 -19.09
C ALA A 72 23.68 -13.12 -18.56
N GLN A 73 24.84 -12.88 -19.18
CA GLN A 73 26.12 -13.39 -18.70
C GLN A 73 26.47 -12.80 -17.32
N MET A 74 26.31 -11.52 -17.13
CA MET A 74 26.55 -10.83 -15.85
C MET A 74 25.69 -11.39 -14.72
N ILE A 75 24.38 -11.62 -14.95
CA ILE A 75 23.47 -12.23 -13.97
C ILE A 75 23.96 -13.64 -13.59
N ARG A 76 24.37 -14.45 -14.57
CA ARG A 76 24.92 -15.80 -14.31
C ARG A 76 26.22 -15.75 -13.50
N GLU A 77 27.11 -14.81 -13.79
CA GLU A 77 28.36 -14.63 -13.06
C GLU A 77 28.12 -14.21 -11.61
N LEU A 78 27.24 -13.24 -11.38
CA LEU A 78 26.86 -12.80 -10.03
C LEU A 78 26.22 -13.93 -9.22
N SER A 79 25.38 -14.75 -9.84
CA SER A 79 24.82 -15.95 -9.20
C SER A 79 25.91 -16.95 -8.83
N ARG A 80 26.92 -17.16 -9.69
CA ARG A 80 28.08 -18.05 -9.40
C ARG A 80 28.97 -17.53 -8.26
N LEU A 81 29.02 -16.22 -8.08
CA LEU A 81 29.73 -15.58 -6.96
C LEU A 81 28.98 -15.69 -5.62
N GLY A 82 27.83 -16.35 -5.61
CA GLY A 82 27.06 -16.65 -4.40
C GLY A 82 25.94 -15.65 -4.07
N HIS A 83 25.67 -14.69 -4.94
CA HIS A 83 24.51 -13.81 -4.76
C HIS A 83 23.21 -14.60 -5.07
N SER A 84 22.24 -14.52 -4.17
CA SER A 84 20.91 -15.11 -4.38
C SER A 84 20.12 -14.24 -5.37
N MET A 85 20.18 -14.58 -6.66
CA MET A 85 19.54 -13.84 -7.74
C MET A 85 18.41 -14.65 -8.36
N GLU A 86 17.30 -14.01 -8.64
CA GLU A 86 16.20 -14.55 -9.44
C GLU A 86 15.78 -13.53 -10.49
N THR A 87 15.45 -14.00 -11.68
CA THR A 87 15.07 -13.16 -12.83
C THR A 87 13.62 -13.39 -13.19
N ILE A 88 12.86 -12.31 -13.25
CA ILE A 88 11.47 -12.27 -13.70
C ILE A 88 11.43 -11.63 -15.08
N PHE A 89 10.95 -12.37 -16.06
CA PHE A 89 10.74 -11.87 -17.42
C PHE A 89 9.26 -11.60 -17.67
N MET A 90 8.92 -10.34 -17.93
CA MET A 90 7.55 -9.91 -18.22
C MET A 90 7.31 -9.89 -19.71
N GLU A 91 6.27 -10.61 -20.18
CA GLU A 91 5.88 -10.62 -21.60
C GLU A 91 4.36 -10.43 -21.78
N ALA A 92 3.96 -10.19 -23.00
CA ALA A 92 2.56 -10.20 -23.43
C ALA A 92 2.50 -10.50 -24.93
N SER A 93 1.32 -10.87 -25.45
CA SER A 93 1.12 -11.02 -26.89
C SER A 93 1.30 -9.69 -27.63
N ASP A 94 1.66 -9.77 -28.91
CA ASP A 94 1.90 -8.59 -29.74
C ASP A 94 0.63 -7.74 -29.85
N GLU A 95 -0.55 -8.36 -29.96
CA GLU A 95 -1.84 -7.67 -29.98
C GLU A 95 -2.08 -6.88 -28.68
N THR A 96 -1.74 -7.48 -27.53
CA THR A 96 -1.88 -6.83 -26.24
C THR A 96 -0.91 -5.65 -26.11
N LEU A 97 0.33 -5.81 -26.54
CA LEU A 97 1.32 -4.72 -26.55
C LEU A 97 0.89 -3.58 -27.46
N LEU A 98 0.45 -3.89 -28.68
CA LEU A 98 -0.07 -2.90 -29.63
C LEU A 98 -1.26 -2.11 -29.05
N ALA A 99 -2.20 -2.79 -28.39
CA ALA A 99 -3.34 -2.15 -27.74
C ALA A 99 -2.87 -1.19 -26.62
N ARG A 100 -1.98 -1.63 -25.75
CA ARG A 100 -1.44 -0.82 -24.64
C ARG A 100 -0.67 0.41 -25.13
N TYR A 101 0.10 0.30 -26.20
CA TYR A 101 0.78 1.44 -26.82
C TYR A 101 -0.19 2.46 -27.38
N LYS A 102 -1.26 2.02 -28.06
CA LYS A 102 -2.31 2.89 -28.56
C LYS A 102 -3.05 3.64 -27.43
N GLU A 103 -3.36 2.95 -26.34
CA GLU A 103 -4.03 3.54 -25.17
C GLU A 103 -3.17 4.58 -24.46
N THR A 104 -1.89 4.27 -24.25
CA THR A 104 -0.98 5.14 -23.47
C THR A 104 -0.40 6.29 -24.28
N ARG A 105 -0.57 6.28 -25.62
CA ARG A 105 0.03 7.25 -26.55
C ARG A 105 1.55 7.42 -26.37
N ARG A 106 2.22 6.38 -25.91
CA ARG A 106 3.68 6.35 -25.80
C ARG A 106 4.30 5.78 -27.06
N GLU A 107 5.48 6.25 -27.39
CA GLU A 107 6.28 5.70 -28.47
C GLU A 107 7.13 4.54 -27.96
N HIS A 108 7.25 3.48 -28.77
CA HIS A 108 8.12 2.37 -28.44
C HIS A 108 9.59 2.80 -28.57
N PRO A 109 10.50 2.41 -27.65
CA PRO A 109 11.90 2.85 -27.69
C PRO A 109 12.57 2.63 -29.05
N LEU A 110 12.34 1.46 -29.67
CA LEU A 110 12.94 1.12 -30.96
C LEU A 110 12.29 1.82 -32.17
N CYS A 111 11.15 2.49 -32.01
CA CYS A 111 10.59 3.32 -33.09
C CYS A 111 11.51 4.51 -33.42
N GLN A 112 12.35 4.96 -32.49
CA GLN A 112 13.35 5.99 -32.72
C GLN A 112 14.45 5.52 -33.67
N GLU A 113 14.60 4.21 -33.88
CA GLU A 113 15.50 3.60 -34.88
C GLU A 113 14.86 3.49 -36.26
N GLY A 114 13.67 4.08 -36.48
CA GLY A 114 12.95 4.10 -37.76
C GLY A 114 12.05 2.89 -38.00
N LEU A 115 11.85 2.03 -36.98
CA LEU A 115 10.97 0.88 -37.08
C LEU A 115 9.49 1.28 -36.83
N THR A 116 8.58 0.60 -37.52
CA THR A 116 7.16 0.65 -37.13
C THR A 116 6.94 -0.02 -35.77
N LEU A 117 5.82 0.29 -35.09
CA LEU A 117 5.52 -0.31 -33.78
C LEU A 117 5.51 -1.85 -33.81
N VAL A 118 4.99 -2.44 -34.92
CA VAL A 118 4.96 -3.90 -35.06
C VAL A 118 6.37 -4.47 -35.18
N GLU A 119 7.20 -3.86 -36.03
CA GLU A 119 8.60 -4.26 -36.22
C GLU A 119 9.41 -4.06 -34.95
N ALA A 120 9.16 -2.95 -34.22
CA ALA A 120 9.83 -2.64 -32.96
C ALA A 120 9.52 -3.67 -31.86
N ILE A 121 8.27 -4.14 -31.73
CA ILE A 121 7.90 -5.20 -30.79
C ILE A 121 8.57 -6.52 -31.17
N ALA A 122 8.55 -6.90 -32.44
CA ALA A 122 9.18 -8.13 -32.93
C ALA A 122 10.70 -8.11 -32.71
N GLU A 123 11.34 -7.00 -33.02
CA GLU A 123 12.77 -6.80 -32.82
C GLU A 123 13.17 -6.80 -31.33
N GLU A 124 12.39 -6.12 -30.46
CA GLU A 124 12.64 -6.15 -29.03
C GLU A 124 12.54 -7.58 -28.46
N ARG A 125 11.59 -8.37 -28.92
CA ARG A 125 11.43 -9.77 -28.52
C ARG A 125 12.65 -10.60 -28.89
N LEU A 126 13.22 -10.42 -30.07
CA LEU A 126 14.45 -11.07 -30.51
C LEU A 126 15.65 -10.61 -29.67
N ARG A 127 15.81 -9.31 -29.47
CA ARG A 127 16.91 -8.74 -28.66
C ARG A 127 16.88 -9.24 -27.21
N LEU A 128 15.69 -9.43 -26.63
CA LEU A 128 15.52 -9.84 -25.23
C LEU A 128 15.52 -11.37 -25.03
N GLN A 129 15.57 -12.17 -26.09
CA GLN A 129 15.56 -13.63 -26.00
C GLN A 129 16.60 -14.21 -25.02
N PRO A 130 17.86 -13.71 -24.96
CA PRO A 130 18.85 -14.22 -24.02
C PRO A 130 18.47 -14.04 -22.54
N LEU A 131 17.74 -12.98 -22.20
CA LEU A 131 17.22 -12.74 -20.86
C LEU A 131 16.00 -13.60 -20.54
N ARG A 132 15.14 -13.83 -21.53
CA ARG A 132 14.01 -14.77 -21.39
C ARG A 132 14.47 -16.20 -21.10
N GLU A 133 15.55 -16.63 -21.76
CA GLU A 133 16.10 -17.99 -21.60
C GLU A 133 16.71 -18.25 -20.22
N ILE A 134 17.22 -17.22 -19.54
CA ILE A 134 17.80 -17.34 -18.20
C ILE A 134 16.80 -17.01 -17.09
N ALA A 135 15.59 -16.57 -17.45
CA ALA A 135 14.58 -16.16 -16.47
C ALA A 135 14.11 -17.36 -15.64
N ASP A 136 14.14 -17.18 -14.31
CA ASP A 136 13.57 -18.16 -13.37
C ASP A 136 12.04 -18.17 -13.46
N TYR A 137 11.46 -17.01 -13.78
CA TYR A 137 10.02 -16.84 -13.93
C TYR A 137 9.69 -16.05 -15.19
N VAL A 138 8.83 -16.60 -16.03
CA VAL A 138 8.25 -15.90 -17.18
C VAL A 138 6.79 -15.61 -16.88
N ILE A 139 6.42 -14.32 -16.85
CA ILE A 139 5.06 -13.86 -16.55
C ILE A 139 4.43 -13.31 -17.83
N ASP A 140 3.50 -14.05 -18.40
CA ASP A 140 2.68 -13.59 -19.52
C ASP A 140 1.48 -12.80 -19.00
N THR A 141 1.45 -11.51 -19.34
CA THR A 141 0.41 -10.57 -18.90
C THR A 141 -0.68 -10.34 -19.95
N THR A 142 -0.77 -11.19 -20.98
CA THR A 142 -1.77 -11.11 -22.04
C THR A 142 -3.17 -11.14 -21.47
N GLY A 143 -3.98 -10.12 -21.76
CA GLY A 143 -5.36 -10.01 -21.27
C GLY A 143 -5.53 -9.87 -19.75
N MET A 144 -4.44 -9.75 -19.00
CA MET A 144 -4.52 -9.65 -17.53
C MET A 144 -4.93 -8.25 -17.05
N SER A 145 -5.84 -8.22 -16.09
CA SER A 145 -6.06 -7.04 -15.25
C SER A 145 -4.90 -6.89 -14.23
N SER A 146 -4.73 -5.69 -13.67
CA SER A 146 -3.74 -5.45 -12.60
C SER A 146 -3.94 -6.41 -11.40
N ARG A 147 -5.17 -6.76 -11.08
CA ARG A 147 -5.50 -7.72 -10.00
C ARG A 147 -5.05 -9.14 -10.36
N ALA A 148 -5.30 -9.57 -11.59
CA ALA A 148 -4.89 -10.89 -12.06
C ALA A 148 -3.37 -11.02 -12.06
N MET A 149 -2.65 -10.00 -12.54
CA MET A 149 -1.19 -9.95 -12.53
C MET A 149 -0.62 -10.05 -11.10
N LYS A 150 -1.16 -9.30 -10.14
CA LYS A 150 -0.75 -9.38 -8.74
C LYS A 150 -0.92 -10.80 -8.18
N LYS A 151 -2.06 -11.44 -8.45
CA LYS A 151 -2.32 -12.83 -8.04
C LYS A 151 -1.33 -13.82 -8.67
N THR A 152 -1.01 -13.64 -9.95
CA THR A 152 -0.02 -14.48 -10.64
C THR A 152 1.37 -14.30 -10.01
N LEU A 153 1.78 -13.07 -9.71
CA LEU A 153 3.05 -12.78 -9.03
C LEU A 153 3.11 -13.45 -7.65
N ASP A 154 2.03 -13.36 -6.84
CA ASP A 154 1.94 -14.04 -5.54
C ASP A 154 2.10 -15.56 -5.67
N GLN A 155 1.46 -16.16 -6.66
CA GLN A 155 1.53 -17.62 -6.90
C GLN A 155 2.90 -18.07 -7.40
N THR A 156 3.54 -17.25 -8.24
CA THR A 156 4.81 -17.60 -8.91
C THR A 156 6.02 -17.40 -8.01
N LEU A 157 6.04 -16.30 -7.27
CA LEU A 157 7.18 -15.93 -6.42
C LEU A 157 7.11 -16.57 -5.02
N GLY A 158 6.03 -17.29 -4.74
CA GLY A 158 5.71 -17.73 -3.41
C GLY A 158 5.37 -16.53 -2.52
N ASN A 159 5.01 -16.77 -1.26
CA ASN A 159 4.86 -15.70 -0.29
C ASN A 159 6.24 -15.09 -0.02
N MET A 160 6.64 -14.14 -0.85
CA MET A 160 7.82 -13.31 -0.62
C MET A 160 7.56 -12.44 0.60
N GLY A 161 8.04 -12.94 1.73
CA GLY A 161 7.72 -12.40 3.05
C GLY A 161 6.28 -12.77 3.46
N ASP A 162 6.12 -13.75 4.32
CA ASP A 162 4.87 -14.20 4.94
C ASP A 162 4.14 -13.14 5.79
N LYS A 163 4.32 -11.88 5.43
CA LYS A 163 3.55 -10.77 5.97
C LYS A 163 3.23 -9.82 4.82
N GLU A 164 2.09 -10.00 4.18
CA GLU A 164 1.39 -8.81 3.70
C GLU A 164 1.47 -7.80 4.84
N PRO A 165 2.02 -6.59 4.61
CA PRO A 165 2.00 -5.61 5.67
C PRO A 165 0.54 -5.47 6.10
N PRO A 166 0.23 -5.74 7.37
CA PRO A 166 -1.15 -5.79 7.81
C PRO A 166 -1.80 -4.44 7.47
N ILE A 167 -3.04 -4.50 6.98
CA ILE A 167 -3.84 -3.28 6.88
C ILE A 167 -3.76 -2.59 8.25
N ARG A 168 -3.37 -1.33 8.25
CA ARG A 168 -3.33 -0.52 9.47
C ARG A 168 -4.62 0.26 9.58
N ALA A 169 -5.19 0.29 10.74
CA ALA A 169 -6.34 1.13 11.03
C ALA A 169 -5.91 2.43 11.72
N GLU A 170 -6.59 3.49 11.39
CA GLU A 170 -6.53 4.76 12.11
C GLU A 170 -7.97 5.12 12.51
N VAL A 171 -8.23 5.23 13.79
CA VAL A 171 -9.52 5.62 14.32
C VAL A 171 -9.44 7.05 14.81
N MET A 172 -10.26 7.93 14.25
CA MET A 172 -10.22 9.36 14.56
C MET A 172 -11.54 9.83 15.14
N SER A 173 -11.53 10.43 16.35
CA SER A 173 -12.69 11.19 16.82
C SER A 173 -12.67 12.62 16.32
N PHE A 174 -13.86 13.15 15.99
CA PHE A 174 -14.00 14.54 15.52
C PHE A 174 -15.34 15.17 15.93
N GLY A 175 -15.40 16.50 15.87
CA GLY A 175 -16.63 17.28 16.02
C GLY A 175 -17.16 17.78 14.68
N PHE A 176 -18.43 17.50 14.37
CA PHE A 176 -19.08 17.96 13.12
C PHE A 176 -19.02 19.50 12.98
N LYS A 177 -19.04 20.25 14.10
CA LYS A 177 -18.90 21.72 14.08
C LYS A 177 -17.61 22.22 13.45
N ARG A 178 -16.57 21.37 13.33
CA ARG A 178 -15.26 21.68 12.73
C ARG A 178 -15.07 21.03 11.37
N GLY A 179 -16.14 20.51 10.77
CA GLY A 179 -16.13 19.85 9.46
C GLY A 179 -15.62 18.41 9.47
N LEU A 180 -15.87 17.73 8.36
CA LEU A 180 -15.49 16.34 8.15
C LEU A 180 -13.98 16.19 7.93
N PRO A 181 -13.34 15.12 8.48
CA PRO A 181 -11.97 14.77 8.12
C PRO A 181 -11.90 14.31 6.66
N ARG A 182 -11.10 15.01 5.84
CA ARG A 182 -10.99 14.71 4.40
C ARG A 182 -10.32 13.37 4.08
N GLN A 183 -9.49 12.88 5.00
CA GLN A 183 -8.75 11.62 4.85
C GLN A 183 -9.56 10.39 5.27
N ALA A 184 -10.77 10.56 5.79
CA ALA A 184 -11.57 9.44 6.28
C ALA A 184 -12.13 8.60 5.13
N ASP A 185 -11.97 7.27 5.23
CA ASP A 185 -12.57 6.30 4.34
C ASP A 185 -14.01 5.98 4.78
N ILE A 186 -14.22 5.97 6.11
CA ILE A 186 -15.52 5.72 6.72
C ILE A 186 -15.78 6.84 7.73
N VAL A 187 -16.97 7.42 7.67
CA VAL A 187 -17.40 8.44 8.65
C VAL A 187 -18.67 7.95 9.34
N ILE A 188 -18.66 7.97 10.67
CA ILE A 188 -19.77 7.54 11.51
C ILE A 188 -20.27 8.71 12.33
N ASP A 189 -21.57 8.95 12.28
CA ASP A 189 -22.25 9.92 13.13
C ASP A 189 -22.81 9.23 14.39
N VAL A 190 -22.27 9.57 15.55
CA VAL A 190 -22.71 9.01 16.84
C VAL A 190 -23.51 10.02 17.68
N ARG A 191 -24.10 11.06 17.05
CA ARG A 191 -24.90 12.09 17.77
C ARG A 191 -26.22 11.54 18.34
N PHE A 192 -26.69 10.41 17.84
CA PHE A 192 -27.88 9.73 18.35
C PHE A 192 -27.66 9.02 19.70
N LEU A 193 -26.40 8.82 20.13
CA LEU A 193 -26.07 8.23 21.42
C LEU A 193 -26.33 9.22 22.57
N PRO A 194 -26.49 8.71 23.81
CA PRO A 194 -26.68 9.55 25.00
C PRO A 194 -25.62 10.65 25.11
N ASN A 195 -26.03 11.84 25.45
CA ASN A 195 -25.15 12.99 25.44
C ASN A 195 -24.74 13.40 26.87
N PRO A 196 -23.49 13.13 27.31
CA PRO A 196 -23.01 13.50 28.64
C PRO A 196 -23.03 15.00 28.93
N PHE A 197 -23.01 15.84 27.89
CA PHE A 197 -23.02 17.30 28.02
C PHE A 197 -24.19 17.84 28.85
N TYR A 198 -25.33 17.16 28.85
CA TYR A 198 -26.51 17.58 29.63
C TYR A 198 -26.47 17.15 31.09
N ILE A 199 -25.42 16.46 31.50
CA ILE A 199 -25.19 16.05 32.91
C ILE A 199 -24.12 16.99 33.49
N GLU A 200 -24.48 17.79 34.47
CA GLU A 200 -23.60 18.85 35.02
C GLU A 200 -22.23 18.31 35.45
N SER A 201 -22.18 17.15 36.12
CA SER A 201 -20.93 16.52 36.56
C SER A 201 -20.04 15.99 35.43
N MET A 202 -20.59 15.79 34.21
CA MET A 202 -19.88 15.23 33.05
C MET A 202 -19.65 16.25 31.93
N SER A 203 -20.30 17.40 31.98
CA SER A 203 -20.31 18.39 30.90
C SER A 203 -18.91 18.89 30.52
N ARG A 204 -17.98 18.93 31.48
CA ARG A 204 -16.57 19.33 31.31
C ARG A 204 -15.57 18.16 31.30
N HIS A 205 -16.05 16.94 31.45
CA HIS A 205 -15.24 15.74 31.27
C HIS A 205 -15.15 15.39 29.78
N THR A 206 -14.31 14.44 29.44
CA THR A 206 -14.09 13.98 28.07
C THR A 206 -14.51 12.52 27.91
N GLY A 207 -14.56 12.00 26.71
CA GLY A 207 -14.81 10.58 26.47
C GLY A 207 -13.67 9.66 26.92
N LEU A 208 -12.54 10.20 27.41
CA LEU A 208 -11.46 9.44 28.04
C LEU A 208 -11.70 9.26 29.55
N ASP A 209 -12.52 10.11 30.16
CA ASP A 209 -12.82 10.05 31.58
C ASP A 209 -13.74 8.87 31.90
N PRO A 210 -13.49 8.13 33.01
CA PRO A 210 -14.21 6.89 33.32
C PRO A 210 -15.72 7.02 33.39
N ASP A 211 -16.22 8.08 34.04
CA ASP A 211 -17.64 8.35 34.21
C ASP A 211 -18.38 8.60 32.89
N VAL A 212 -17.76 9.39 31.98
CA VAL A 212 -18.30 9.62 30.65
C VAL A 212 -18.24 8.35 29.80
N LYS A 213 -17.14 7.60 29.90
CA LYS A 213 -16.98 6.33 29.20
C LYS A 213 -18.07 5.35 29.60
N GLU A 214 -18.25 5.14 30.92
CA GLU A 214 -19.27 4.24 31.46
C GLU A 214 -20.68 4.68 31.04
N PHE A 215 -21.00 5.96 31.20
CA PHE A 215 -22.31 6.50 30.80
C PHE A 215 -22.65 6.26 29.33
N VAL A 216 -21.69 6.44 28.44
CA VAL A 216 -21.91 6.26 26.99
C VAL A 216 -21.95 4.77 26.64
N THR A 217 -21.03 3.95 27.15
CA THR A 217 -20.90 2.55 26.71
C THR A 217 -21.94 1.63 27.33
N GLU A 218 -22.37 1.90 28.57
CA GLU A 218 -23.36 1.04 29.25
C GLU A 218 -24.79 1.24 28.75
N HIS A 219 -25.04 2.29 27.99
CA HIS A 219 -26.37 2.56 27.49
C HIS A 219 -26.80 1.50 26.44
N PRO A 220 -28.04 0.95 26.52
CA PRO A 220 -28.49 -0.12 25.64
C PRO A 220 -28.33 0.18 24.14
N VAL A 221 -28.66 1.40 23.72
CA VAL A 221 -28.51 1.83 22.30
C VAL A 221 -27.06 1.77 21.86
N THR A 222 -26.12 2.12 22.74
CA THR A 222 -24.68 2.07 22.41
C THR A 222 -24.21 0.62 22.29
N LYS A 223 -24.63 -0.26 23.17
CA LYS A 223 -24.32 -1.69 23.10
C LYS A 223 -24.83 -2.32 21.80
N ASP A 224 -26.08 -2.04 21.42
CA ASP A 224 -26.65 -2.51 20.17
C ASP A 224 -25.95 -1.95 18.95
N PHE A 225 -25.62 -0.65 18.97
CA PHE A 225 -24.85 0.00 17.92
C PHE A 225 -23.47 -0.64 17.75
N MET A 226 -22.70 -0.76 18.83
CA MET A 226 -21.36 -1.34 18.81
C MET A 226 -21.36 -2.77 18.28
N LYS A 227 -22.33 -3.60 18.71
CA LYS A 227 -22.48 -4.95 18.19
C LYS A 227 -22.62 -4.99 16.67
N LYS A 228 -23.55 -4.22 16.12
CA LYS A 228 -23.80 -4.16 14.67
C LYS A 228 -22.61 -3.56 13.93
N TRP A 229 -21.97 -2.58 14.52
CA TRP A 229 -20.84 -1.90 13.93
C TRP A 229 -19.60 -2.81 13.84
N THR A 230 -19.30 -3.55 14.90
CA THR A 230 -18.19 -4.52 14.91
C THR A 230 -18.44 -5.69 13.96
N GLU A 231 -19.70 -6.16 13.82
CA GLU A 231 -20.09 -7.14 12.81
C GLU A 231 -19.81 -6.60 11.39
N LEU A 232 -20.17 -5.34 11.10
CA LEU A 232 -19.92 -4.72 9.80
C LEU A 232 -18.40 -4.55 9.55
N LEU A 233 -17.63 -4.13 10.53
CA LEU A 233 -16.16 -4.01 10.41
C LEU A 233 -15.51 -5.37 10.14
N SER A 234 -15.96 -6.44 10.81
CA SER A 234 -15.48 -7.80 10.56
C SER A 234 -15.68 -8.23 9.10
N PHE A 235 -16.76 -7.79 8.48
CA PHE A 235 -17.04 -8.03 7.07
C PHE A 235 -16.20 -7.13 6.14
N LEU A 236 -16.08 -5.84 6.45
CA LEU A 236 -15.41 -4.85 5.58
C LEU A 236 -13.90 -5.00 5.54
N ILE A 237 -13.26 -5.32 6.67
CA ILE A 237 -11.80 -5.39 6.79
C ILE A 237 -11.19 -6.39 5.78
N PRO A 238 -11.68 -7.64 5.66
CA PRO A 238 -11.22 -8.56 4.62
C PRO A 238 -11.40 -8.00 3.21
N CYS A 239 -12.55 -7.37 2.93
CA CYS A 239 -12.83 -6.78 1.61
C CYS A 239 -11.82 -5.66 1.25
N TYR A 240 -11.51 -4.77 2.20
CA TYR A 240 -10.49 -3.74 1.99
C TYR A 240 -9.08 -4.32 1.83
N ARG A 241 -8.76 -5.40 2.53
CA ARG A 241 -7.49 -6.12 2.36
C ARG A 241 -7.38 -6.72 0.95
N GLU A 242 -8.45 -7.35 0.47
CA GLU A 242 -8.48 -7.91 -0.89
C GLU A 242 -8.39 -6.84 -1.98
N GLU A 243 -8.93 -5.63 -1.74
CA GLU A 243 -8.77 -4.49 -2.64
C GLU A 243 -7.31 -3.98 -2.68
N GLY A 244 -6.49 -4.34 -1.68
CA GLY A 244 -5.11 -3.89 -1.55
C GLY A 244 -4.96 -2.61 -0.72
N LYS A 245 -5.99 -2.25 0.06
CA LYS A 245 -5.93 -1.09 0.95
C LYS A 245 -4.98 -1.35 2.11
N ARG A 246 -4.03 -0.44 2.34
CA ARG A 246 -3.00 -0.57 3.38
C ARG A 246 -3.28 0.24 4.63
N ARG A 247 -4.09 1.28 4.50
CA ARG A 247 -4.52 2.16 5.59
C ARG A 247 -6.02 2.35 5.50
N LEU A 248 -6.72 2.09 6.60
CA LEU A 248 -8.16 2.29 6.74
C LEU A 248 -8.39 3.38 7.79
N VAL A 249 -8.94 4.52 7.40
CA VAL A 249 -9.23 5.65 8.29
C VAL A 249 -10.72 5.67 8.62
N ILE A 250 -11.03 5.43 9.90
CA ILE A 250 -12.40 5.45 10.44
C ILE A 250 -12.56 6.70 11.28
N ALA A 251 -13.44 7.59 10.87
CA ALA A 251 -13.74 8.83 11.59
C ALA A 251 -15.08 8.74 12.33
N VAL A 252 -15.04 8.97 13.63
CA VAL A 252 -16.20 8.94 14.52
C VAL A 252 -16.56 10.36 14.93
N GLY A 253 -17.77 10.84 14.59
CA GLY A 253 -18.21 12.20 14.77
C GLY A 253 -19.32 12.39 15.81
N CYS A 254 -19.14 13.33 16.73
CA CYS A 254 -20.23 13.89 17.52
C CYS A 254 -20.31 15.44 17.34
N THR A 255 -21.13 16.14 18.06
CA THR A 255 -21.29 17.59 17.89
C THR A 255 -19.96 18.34 18.14
N GLY A 256 -19.35 18.16 19.30
CA GLY A 256 -18.14 18.85 19.73
C GLY A 256 -16.83 18.08 19.53
N GLY A 257 -16.88 16.76 19.37
CA GLY A 257 -15.69 15.94 19.24
C GLY A 257 -15.00 15.60 20.56
N VAL A 258 -15.71 15.66 21.71
CA VAL A 258 -15.11 15.57 23.05
C VAL A 258 -15.60 14.36 23.86
N HIS A 259 -16.89 14.05 23.81
CA HIS A 259 -17.50 12.99 24.64
C HIS A 259 -17.75 11.71 23.81
N ARG A 260 -18.94 11.58 23.21
CA ARG A 260 -19.41 10.38 22.50
C ARG A 260 -18.46 9.86 21.45
N SER A 261 -17.96 10.76 20.59
CA SER A 261 -17.02 10.38 19.52
C SER A 261 -15.70 9.86 20.04
N VAL A 262 -15.18 10.45 21.14
CA VAL A 262 -13.94 10.00 21.79
C VAL A 262 -14.15 8.61 22.38
N THR A 263 -15.20 8.42 23.19
CA THR A 263 -15.52 7.11 23.80
C THR A 263 -15.70 6.01 22.76
N ILE A 264 -16.44 6.30 21.67
CA ILE A 264 -16.68 5.29 20.62
C ILE A 264 -15.43 5.04 19.77
N ALA A 265 -14.62 6.06 19.49
CA ALA A 265 -13.35 5.88 18.81
C ALA A 265 -12.41 4.96 19.59
N GLU A 266 -12.30 5.16 20.90
CA GLU A 266 -11.54 4.26 21.79
C GLU A 266 -12.07 2.82 21.73
N ALA A 267 -13.38 2.63 21.85
CA ALA A 267 -13.98 1.31 21.82
C ALA A 267 -13.75 0.59 20.47
N ILE A 268 -13.84 1.31 19.35
CA ILE A 268 -13.52 0.77 18.02
C ILE A 268 -12.04 0.44 17.92
N GLY A 269 -11.16 1.31 18.43
CA GLY A 269 -9.72 1.09 18.40
C GLY A 269 -9.31 -0.17 19.16
N VAL A 270 -9.83 -0.36 20.38
CA VAL A 270 -9.61 -1.58 21.17
C VAL A 270 -10.09 -2.81 20.42
N TYR A 271 -11.31 -2.78 19.88
CA TYR A 271 -11.84 -3.88 19.09
C TYR A 271 -10.92 -4.26 17.92
N LEU A 272 -10.45 -3.29 17.14
CA LEU A 272 -9.57 -3.55 16.00
C LEU A 272 -8.22 -4.14 16.41
N GLN A 273 -7.67 -3.68 17.55
CA GLN A 273 -6.44 -4.23 18.12
C GLN A 273 -6.63 -5.68 18.58
N GLU A 274 -7.76 -6.02 19.19
CA GLU A 274 -8.13 -7.39 19.56
C GLU A 274 -8.29 -8.30 18.33
N GLN A 275 -8.69 -7.75 17.17
CA GLN A 275 -8.71 -8.47 15.90
C GLN A 275 -7.33 -8.57 15.23
N GLY A 276 -6.27 -8.14 15.90
CA GLY A 276 -4.89 -8.22 15.42
C GLY A 276 -4.54 -7.15 14.35
N LEU A 277 -5.33 -6.07 14.22
CA LEU A 277 -5.01 -4.96 13.35
C LEU A 277 -4.14 -3.93 14.09
N PRO A 278 -2.95 -3.57 13.57
CA PRO A 278 -2.22 -2.40 14.06
C PRO A 278 -3.11 -1.16 13.94
N THR A 279 -3.46 -0.57 15.08
CA THR A 279 -4.44 0.52 15.14
C THR A 279 -3.90 1.69 15.93
N GLU A 280 -3.97 2.87 15.34
CA GLU A 280 -3.69 4.16 15.98
C GLU A 280 -5.00 4.89 16.23
N ILE A 281 -5.10 5.56 17.39
CA ILE A 281 -6.29 6.32 17.79
C ILE A 281 -5.90 7.78 17.94
N HIS A 282 -6.67 8.67 17.32
CA HIS A 282 -6.44 10.10 17.36
C HIS A 282 -7.72 10.86 17.69
N HIS A 283 -7.59 11.92 18.50
CA HIS A 283 -8.71 12.78 18.88
C HIS A 283 -8.48 14.19 18.31
N ARG A 284 -8.96 14.42 17.07
CA ARG A 284 -8.67 15.65 16.31
C ARG A 284 -9.02 16.94 17.07
N ASP A 285 -10.17 16.95 17.72
CA ASP A 285 -10.74 18.18 18.28
C ASP A 285 -10.69 18.26 19.80
N LEU A 286 -10.23 17.20 20.48
CA LEU A 286 -10.25 17.10 21.95
C LEU A 286 -9.46 18.21 22.63
N LEU A 287 -8.19 18.36 22.27
CA LEU A 287 -7.32 19.39 22.87
C LEU A 287 -7.80 20.82 22.61
N LEU A 288 -8.37 21.06 21.42
CA LEU A 288 -8.91 22.36 21.06
C LEU A 288 -10.13 22.74 21.92
N GLU A 289 -10.96 21.78 22.27
CA GLU A 289 -12.12 22.03 23.12
C GLU A 289 -11.72 22.19 24.60
N GLN A 290 -10.76 21.39 25.07
CA GLN A 290 -10.21 21.54 26.41
C GLN A 290 -9.58 22.93 26.60
N ALA A 291 -8.78 23.39 25.63
CA ALA A 291 -8.21 24.74 25.65
C ALA A 291 -9.30 25.82 25.73
N ARG A 292 -10.38 25.67 24.95
CA ARG A 292 -11.53 26.61 24.99
C ARG A 292 -12.24 26.62 26.34
N TRP A 293 -12.36 25.47 27.02
CA TRP A 293 -12.96 25.43 28.35
C TRP A 293 -12.11 26.18 29.38
N ASN A 294 -10.78 26.09 29.29
CA ASN A 294 -9.85 26.79 30.19
C ASN A 294 -9.95 28.31 29.99
N THR A 295 -9.99 28.78 28.74
CA THR A 295 -10.17 30.24 28.44
C THR A 295 -11.49 30.78 29.00
N LEU A 296 -12.60 30.03 28.87
CA LEU A 296 -13.90 30.44 29.42
C LEU A 296 -13.93 30.50 30.98
N LEU A 297 -12.99 29.81 31.65
CA LEU A 297 -12.83 29.90 33.09
C LEU A 297 -12.01 31.12 33.51
N GLU A 298 -11.03 31.50 32.69
CA GLU A 298 -10.19 32.70 32.91
C GLU A 298 -10.96 34.00 32.61
N ASP A 299 -11.85 33.98 31.62
CA ASP A 299 -12.69 35.15 31.27
C ASP A 299 -13.95 35.32 32.15
N GLY A 300 -14.22 34.36 33.03
CA GLY A 300 -15.41 34.35 33.90
C GLY A 300 -15.17 34.77 35.35
N GLU A 301 -13.92 35.21 35.67
CA GLU A 301 -13.57 35.93 36.88
C GLU A 301 -13.59 37.45 36.59
#